data_83b3a548f769b93cf20296cd6201727b
#
_entry.id   83b3a548f769b93cf20296cd6201727b
#
_cell.length_a   1.000
_cell.length_b   1.000
_cell.length_c   1.000
_cell.angle_alpha   90.00
_cell.angle_beta   90.00
_cell.angle_gamma   90.00
#
_symmetry.space_group_name_H-M   'P 1'
#
loop_
_entity.id
_entity.type
_entity.pdbx_description
1 polymer ?
#
loop_
_entity_poly.entity_id
_entity_poly.type
_entity_poly.pdbx_seq_one_letter_code
_entity_poly.pdbx_strand_id
1 'polypeptide(L)'
;MAEATFVIDDRSFIEELTHNENGTKTQAEFSRYLTFIESISDTIASEKYGDIYTPDSIFQEKINGKEIYKILSSHTGVNRDVYLRAFTLFRRFKTYVTEEHLDLDVYACDNEYASSSFIQNRNCGFISIRNVETEEWWDKSKHTLVNNKLNALCSYRKNIYNNNQSYADVKTYSEKLWPNCYFHRTAARFNQFQIPEIAFLPIALRHLDYLNDYTQSHFPLGGEQFTAEANKFDVLLSPESTKTRSSNSKMNQRKIKINSKDITCEWHSKLDHSAGRIHFHSGLNLSSDITGVTKDKVIIGKFVKHLDT
;
A
#
# COMPACT_ATOMS: atom_id res chain seq x y z
N MET A 1 18.31 -1.10 4.31
CA MET A 1 16.93 -0.57 4.32
C MET A 1 16.00 -1.76 4.43
N ALA A 2 14.95 -1.69 5.25
CA ALA A 2 13.97 -2.77 5.29
C ALA A 2 13.19 -2.76 3.97
N GLU A 3 13.40 -3.77 3.14
CA GLU A 3 12.69 -3.95 1.87
C GLU A 3 11.58 -4.97 2.08
N ALA A 4 10.40 -4.70 1.53
CA ALA A 4 9.31 -5.64 1.60
C ALA A 4 9.53 -6.78 0.59
N THR A 5 8.97 -7.94 0.91
CA THR A 5 8.92 -9.07 -0.01
C THR A 5 7.57 -9.08 -0.71
N PHE A 6 7.59 -9.20 -2.03
CA PHE A 6 6.40 -9.38 -2.85
C PHE A 6 6.51 -10.72 -3.58
N VAL A 7 5.39 -11.43 -3.70
CA VAL A 7 5.36 -12.75 -4.37
C VAL A 7 4.25 -12.75 -5.40
N ILE A 8 4.56 -13.21 -6.60
CA ILE A 8 3.54 -13.38 -7.65
C ILE A 8 2.79 -14.69 -7.41
N ASP A 9 1.47 -14.63 -7.54
CA ASP A 9 0.60 -15.79 -7.56
C ASP A 9 0.86 -16.61 -8.83
N ASP A 10 1.65 -17.66 -8.70
CA ASP A 10 1.99 -18.59 -9.78
C ASP A 10 0.75 -19.28 -10.34
N ARG A 11 -0.22 -19.59 -9.49
CA ARG A 11 -1.53 -20.17 -9.89
C ARG A 11 -2.28 -19.23 -10.83
N SER A 12 -2.39 -17.95 -10.50
CA SER A 12 -3.02 -16.98 -11.40
C SER A 12 -2.34 -16.95 -12.76
N PHE A 13 -1.00 -16.98 -12.81
CA PHE A 13 -0.26 -16.96 -14.07
C PHE A 13 -0.53 -18.23 -14.88
N ILE A 14 -0.47 -19.39 -14.26
CA ILE A 14 -0.67 -20.69 -14.91
C ILE A 14 -2.11 -20.80 -15.42
N GLU A 15 -3.10 -20.43 -14.61
CA GLU A 15 -4.53 -20.44 -15.01
C GLU A 15 -4.78 -19.51 -16.21
N GLU A 16 -4.28 -18.28 -16.17
CA GLU A 16 -4.43 -17.32 -17.26
C GLU A 16 -3.77 -17.79 -18.55
N LEU A 17 -2.58 -18.37 -18.47
CA LEU A 17 -1.88 -18.94 -19.63
C LEU A 17 -2.60 -20.19 -20.17
N THR A 18 -3.08 -21.08 -19.28
CA THR A 18 -3.83 -22.28 -19.67
C THR A 18 -5.14 -21.92 -20.37
N HIS A 19 -5.87 -20.95 -19.86
CA HIS A 19 -7.08 -20.47 -20.48
C HIS A 19 -6.83 -19.87 -21.87
N ASN A 20 -5.75 -19.16 -22.05
CA ASN A 20 -5.37 -18.62 -23.36
C ASN A 20 -4.96 -19.72 -24.34
N GLU A 21 -4.18 -20.73 -23.91
CA GLU A 21 -3.76 -21.87 -24.75
C GLU A 21 -4.95 -22.73 -25.19
N ASN A 22 -5.93 -22.93 -24.30
CA ASN A 22 -7.14 -23.70 -24.59
C ASN A 22 -8.22 -22.89 -25.34
N GLY A 23 -7.97 -21.60 -25.63
CA GLY A 23 -8.92 -20.73 -26.32
C GLY A 23 -10.17 -20.37 -25.52
N THR A 24 -10.19 -20.62 -24.20
CA THR A 24 -11.29 -20.24 -23.29
C THR A 24 -11.22 -18.77 -22.88
N LYS A 25 -10.05 -18.16 -22.97
CA LYS A 25 -9.84 -16.72 -22.87
C LYS A 25 -9.11 -16.20 -24.11
N THR A 26 -9.37 -14.95 -24.44
CA THR A 26 -8.76 -14.28 -25.57
C THR A 26 -7.32 -13.82 -25.22
N GLN A 27 -6.48 -13.68 -26.24
CA GLN A 27 -5.16 -13.05 -26.12
C GLN A 27 -5.23 -11.65 -25.44
N ALA A 28 -6.30 -10.90 -25.68
CA ALA A 28 -6.51 -9.59 -25.06
C ALA A 28 -6.71 -9.70 -23.55
N GLU A 29 -7.32 -10.77 -23.05
CA GLU A 29 -7.51 -11.02 -21.62
C GLU A 29 -6.20 -11.40 -20.96
N PHE A 30 -5.40 -12.29 -21.56
CA PHE A 30 -4.07 -12.61 -21.08
C PHE A 30 -3.14 -11.38 -21.13
N SER A 31 -3.22 -10.57 -22.18
CA SER A 31 -2.46 -9.31 -22.25
C SER A 31 -2.86 -8.31 -21.15
N ARG A 32 -4.15 -8.26 -20.75
CA ARG A 32 -4.60 -7.43 -19.62
C ARG A 32 -4.02 -7.93 -18.29
N TYR A 33 -3.98 -9.25 -18.09
CA TYR A 33 -3.31 -9.82 -16.92
C TYR A 33 -1.83 -9.42 -16.86
N LEU A 34 -1.10 -9.54 -17.95
CA LEU A 34 0.31 -9.11 -17.98
C LEU A 34 0.47 -7.61 -17.72
N THR A 35 -0.45 -6.78 -18.24
CA THR A 35 -0.45 -5.33 -17.94
C THR A 35 -0.69 -5.04 -16.47
N PHE A 36 -1.54 -5.82 -15.81
CA PHE A 36 -1.73 -5.74 -14.36
C PHE A 36 -0.42 -6.04 -13.62
N ILE A 37 0.24 -7.18 -13.90
CA ILE A 37 1.52 -7.55 -13.26
C ILE A 37 2.60 -6.49 -13.51
N GLU A 38 2.74 -5.98 -14.74
CA GLU A 38 3.67 -4.91 -15.05
C GLU A 38 3.40 -3.64 -14.26
N SER A 39 2.14 -3.20 -14.22
CA SER A 39 1.77 -1.97 -13.50
C SER A 39 2.10 -2.04 -12.01
N ILE A 40 1.89 -3.20 -11.38
CA ILE A 40 2.24 -3.41 -9.97
C ILE A 40 3.76 -3.50 -9.80
N SER A 41 4.44 -4.29 -10.63
CA SER A 41 5.89 -4.46 -10.54
C SER A 41 6.66 -3.18 -10.80
N ASP A 42 6.24 -2.38 -11.77
CA ASP A 42 6.85 -1.08 -12.06
C ASP A 42 6.63 -0.09 -10.91
N THR A 43 5.46 -0.14 -10.23
CA THR A 43 5.22 0.65 -9.03
C THR A 43 6.16 0.23 -7.89
N ILE A 44 6.28 -1.07 -7.61
CA ILE A 44 7.18 -1.59 -6.56
C ILE A 44 8.62 -1.18 -6.84
N ALA A 45 9.06 -1.29 -8.09
CA ALA A 45 10.43 -0.96 -8.50
C ALA A 45 10.70 0.56 -8.45
N SER A 46 9.80 1.40 -9.00
CA SER A 46 9.97 2.86 -9.05
C SER A 46 9.98 3.48 -7.66
N GLU A 47 9.09 3.00 -6.78
CA GLU A 47 8.99 3.45 -5.39
C GLU A 47 10.01 2.76 -4.47
N LYS A 48 10.73 1.75 -4.97
CA LYS A 48 11.70 0.95 -4.21
C LYS A 48 11.09 0.36 -2.94
N TYR A 49 9.91 -0.23 -3.06
CA TYR A 49 9.24 -0.87 -1.92
C TYR A 49 9.90 -2.19 -1.54
N GLY A 50 10.47 -2.91 -2.51
CA GLY A 50 11.15 -4.18 -2.25
C GLY A 50 11.35 -5.04 -3.49
N ASP A 51 11.61 -6.31 -3.26
CA ASP A 51 11.85 -7.30 -4.29
C ASP A 51 10.59 -8.12 -4.60
N ILE A 52 10.45 -8.49 -5.87
CA ILE A 52 9.37 -9.37 -6.35
C ILE A 52 9.96 -10.75 -6.63
N TYR A 53 9.27 -11.77 -6.15
CA TYR A 53 9.69 -13.17 -6.25
C TYR A 53 8.69 -14.01 -7.02
N THR A 54 9.21 -15.02 -7.72
CA THR A 54 8.45 -16.07 -8.40
C THR A 54 9.15 -17.43 -8.18
N PRO A 55 8.46 -18.58 -8.28
CA PRO A 55 9.12 -19.88 -8.21
C PRO A 55 10.20 -20.01 -9.28
N ASP A 56 11.33 -20.63 -8.95
CA ASP A 56 12.37 -20.95 -9.92
C ASP A 56 11.91 -21.97 -10.96
N SER A 57 10.98 -22.83 -10.58
CA SER A 57 10.37 -23.87 -11.41
C SER A 57 9.32 -23.35 -12.38
N ILE A 58 8.83 -22.10 -12.27
CA ILE A 58 7.64 -21.61 -13.00
C ILE A 58 7.70 -21.85 -14.53
N PHE A 59 8.87 -21.80 -15.12
CA PHE A 59 9.04 -22.06 -16.55
C PHE A 59 9.18 -23.54 -16.92
N GLN A 60 9.40 -24.40 -15.93
CA GLN A 60 9.51 -25.85 -16.07
C GLN A 60 8.17 -26.56 -15.90
N GLU A 61 7.22 -25.86 -15.28
CA GLU A 61 5.85 -26.32 -15.13
C GLU A 61 5.22 -26.63 -16.50
N LYS A 62 4.31 -27.62 -16.54
CA LYS A 62 3.72 -28.09 -17.80
C LYS A 62 2.24 -27.74 -17.91
N ILE A 63 1.82 -27.30 -19.06
CA ILE A 63 0.41 -27.13 -19.45
C ILE A 63 0.17 -28.05 -20.63
N ASN A 64 -0.79 -28.98 -20.52
CA ASN A 64 -1.07 -29.99 -21.57
C ASN A 64 0.19 -30.77 -21.99
N GLY A 65 1.04 -31.16 -21.01
CA GLY A 65 2.28 -31.91 -21.24
C GLY A 65 3.44 -31.09 -21.84
N LYS A 66 3.28 -29.78 -22.05
CA LYS A 66 4.32 -28.90 -22.56
C LYS A 66 4.81 -27.95 -21.47
N GLU A 67 6.12 -27.88 -21.28
CA GLU A 67 6.71 -26.91 -20.36
C GLU A 67 6.33 -25.46 -20.73
N ILE A 68 6.02 -24.63 -19.73
CA ILE A 68 5.68 -23.21 -19.92
C ILE A 68 6.77 -22.49 -20.73
N TYR A 69 8.05 -22.79 -20.46
CA TYR A 69 9.16 -22.27 -21.26
C TYR A 69 8.97 -22.55 -22.76
N LYS A 70 8.60 -23.79 -23.11
CA LYS A 70 8.39 -24.18 -24.53
C LYS A 70 7.15 -23.49 -25.11
N ILE A 71 6.10 -23.31 -24.34
CA ILE A 71 4.91 -22.58 -24.77
C ILE A 71 5.27 -21.12 -25.06
N LEU A 72 5.94 -20.45 -24.11
CA LEU A 72 6.31 -19.04 -24.24
C LEU A 72 7.38 -18.78 -25.28
N SER A 73 8.26 -19.76 -25.57
CA SER A 73 9.34 -19.64 -26.55
C SER A 73 8.99 -20.16 -27.96
N SER A 74 7.92 -20.97 -28.11
CA SER A 74 7.47 -21.50 -29.39
C SER A 74 6.73 -20.42 -30.21
N HIS A 75 7.51 -19.61 -30.89
CA HIS A 75 7.08 -18.38 -31.57
C HIS A 75 6.34 -18.63 -32.89
N THR A 76 5.23 -19.33 -32.89
CA THR A 76 4.41 -19.50 -34.10
C THR A 76 3.04 -18.89 -33.90
N GLY A 77 2.71 -17.88 -34.70
CA GLY A 77 1.36 -17.34 -34.81
C GLY A 77 1.11 -15.99 -34.11
N VAL A 78 -0.15 -15.63 -33.98
CA VAL A 78 -0.68 -14.32 -33.55
C VAL A 78 -0.27 -13.96 -32.10
N ASN A 79 0.08 -14.93 -31.28
CA ASN A 79 0.33 -14.76 -29.84
C ASN A 79 1.81 -14.46 -29.49
N ARG A 80 2.71 -14.45 -30.47
CA ARG A 80 4.17 -14.32 -30.25
C ARG A 80 4.55 -13.17 -29.33
N ASP A 81 4.03 -11.98 -29.59
CA ASP A 81 4.45 -10.77 -28.87
C ASP A 81 3.99 -10.80 -27.41
N VAL A 82 2.79 -11.35 -27.14
CA VAL A 82 2.24 -11.49 -25.78
C VAL A 82 3.04 -12.54 -24.99
N TYR A 83 3.42 -13.64 -25.62
CA TYR A 83 4.23 -14.69 -24.97
C TYR A 83 5.64 -14.23 -24.69
N LEU A 84 6.26 -13.52 -25.63
CA LEU A 84 7.58 -12.93 -25.42
C LEU A 84 7.56 -11.88 -24.29
N ARG A 85 6.48 -11.10 -24.21
CA ARG A 85 6.25 -10.14 -23.12
C ARG A 85 6.16 -10.87 -21.78
N ALA A 86 5.35 -11.94 -21.67
CA ALA A 86 5.23 -12.74 -20.45
C ALA A 86 6.59 -13.28 -20.00
N PHE A 87 7.33 -13.91 -20.93
CA PHE A 87 8.65 -14.45 -20.64
C PHE A 87 9.64 -13.38 -20.17
N THR A 88 9.66 -12.23 -20.85
CA THR A 88 10.54 -11.11 -20.49
C THR A 88 10.18 -10.51 -19.12
N LEU A 89 8.89 -10.39 -18.84
CA LEU A 89 8.39 -9.85 -17.58
C LEU A 89 8.81 -10.73 -16.39
N PHE A 90 8.51 -12.02 -16.47
CA PHE A 90 8.80 -12.94 -15.35
C PHE A 90 10.30 -13.15 -15.11
N ARG A 91 11.14 -13.01 -16.12
CA ARG A 91 12.61 -13.05 -15.95
C ARG A 91 13.18 -11.84 -15.22
N ARG A 92 12.42 -10.79 -15.02
CA ARG A 92 12.84 -9.61 -14.22
C ARG A 92 12.76 -9.86 -12.72
N PHE A 93 12.01 -10.87 -12.29
CA PHE A 93 11.76 -11.15 -10.89
C PHE A 93 12.86 -12.05 -10.31
N LYS A 94 13.07 -11.91 -8.99
CA LYS A 94 13.92 -12.84 -8.25
C LYS A 94 13.22 -14.20 -8.14
N THR A 95 14.00 -15.26 -8.04
CA THR A 95 13.45 -16.60 -7.86
C THR A 95 13.69 -17.12 -6.45
N TYR A 96 12.78 -17.97 -5.98
CA TYR A 96 12.99 -18.80 -4.81
C TYR A 96 12.95 -20.27 -5.21
N VAL A 97 13.75 -21.08 -4.52
CA VAL A 97 13.83 -22.53 -4.76
C VAL A 97 12.57 -23.20 -4.24
N THR A 98 11.97 -24.02 -5.09
CA THR A 98 10.87 -24.92 -4.71
C THR A 98 11.44 -26.30 -4.42
N GLU A 99 11.14 -26.86 -3.25
CA GLU A 99 11.66 -28.19 -2.86
C GLU A 99 11.05 -29.34 -3.68
N GLU A 100 9.92 -29.10 -4.35
CA GLU A 100 9.24 -30.09 -5.19
C GLU A 100 8.85 -29.49 -6.55
N HIS A 101 9.17 -30.19 -7.63
CA HIS A 101 8.62 -29.91 -8.96
C HIS A 101 7.16 -30.37 -8.99
N LEU A 102 6.26 -29.44 -9.05
CA LEU A 102 4.83 -29.72 -9.17
C LEU A 102 4.54 -30.18 -10.59
N ASP A 103 4.14 -31.41 -10.77
CA ASP A 103 3.71 -31.93 -12.08
C ASP A 103 2.25 -31.51 -12.33
N LEU A 104 2.06 -30.57 -13.24
CA LEU A 104 0.77 -29.93 -13.55
C LEU A 104 -0.28 -30.86 -14.16
N ASP A 105 0.07 -32.06 -14.58
CA ASP A 105 -0.90 -33.08 -14.99
C ASP A 105 -1.78 -33.56 -13.80
N VAL A 106 -1.48 -33.13 -12.57
CA VAL A 106 -2.20 -33.46 -11.31
C VAL A 106 -3.01 -32.27 -10.75
N TYR A 107 -3.23 -31.20 -11.52
CA TYR A 107 -3.98 -30.00 -11.06
C TYR A 107 -5.50 -30.20 -10.89
N ALA A 108 -5.92 -31.38 -10.56
CA ALA A 108 -7.25 -31.65 -10.04
C ALA A 108 -7.17 -31.74 -8.51
N CYS A 109 -7.55 -30.65 -7.84
CA CYS A 109 -7.87 -30.61 -6.40
C CYS A 109 -6.70 -30.69 -5.41
N ASP A 110 -6.58 -29.68 -4.56
CA ASP A 110 -5.95 -29.67 -3.22
C ASP A 110 -4.42 -29.50 -3.10
N ASN A 111 -3.65 -29.26 -4.16
CA ASN A 111 -2.22 -29.04 -4.00
C ASN A 111 -1.90 -27.56 -3.74
N GLU A 112 -1.16 -27.29 -2.65
CA GLU A 112 -0.58 -26.00 -2.35
C GLU A 112 0.37 -25.60 -3.48
N TYR A 113 0.09 -24.44 -4.09
CA TYR A 113 1.01 -23.87 -5.08
C TYR A 113 2.30 -23.42 -4.41
N ALA A 114 3.39 -23.41 -5.17
CA ALA A 114 4.70 -23.04 -4.65
C ALA A 114 4.70 -21.66 -3.96
N SER A 115 3.93 -20.70 -4.48
CA SER A 115 3.82 -19.37 -3.86
C SER A 115 3.13 -19.42 -2.50
N SER A 116 2.07 -20.21 -2.31
CA SER A 116 1.39 -20.31 -1.03
C SER A 116 2.28 -20.91 0.05
N SER A 117 2.99 -21.99 -0.25
CA SER A 117 3.99 -22.58 0.68
C SER A 117 5.11 -21.61 1.02
N PHE A 118 5.61 -20.86 0.03
CA PHE A 118 6.67 -19.87 0.26
C PHE A 118 6.28 -18.74 1.22
N ILE A 119 5.02 -18.28 1.16
CA ILE A 119 4.57 -17.14 1.96
C ILE A 119 4.06 -17.49 3.36
N GLN A 120 3.66 -18.74 3.64
CA GLN A 120 2.98 -19.15 4.88
C GLN A 120 3.62 -18.58 6.17
N ASN A 121 4.94 -18.48 6.22
CA ASN A 121 5.66 -17.99 7.39
C ASN A 121 6.32 -16.62 7.19
N ARG A 122 5.94 -15.85 6.17
CA ARG A 122 6.59 -14.60 5.78
C ARG A 122 5.62 -13.44 5.76
N ASN A 123 6.09 -12.27 6.18
CA ASN A 123 5.37 -11.01 5.92
C ASN A 123 5.59 -10.62 4.46
N CYS A 124 4.55 -10.63 3.64
CA CYS A 124 4.70 -10.31 2.22
C CYS A 124 3.44 -9.72 1.57
N GLY A 125 3.65 -9.05 0.45
CA GLY A 125 2.63 -8.69 -0.52
C GLY A 125 2.44 -9.84 -1.51
N PHE A 126 1.23 -10.32 -1.68
CA PHE A 126 0.88 -11.35 -2.63
C PHE A 126 0.18 -10.76 -3.84
N ILE A 127 0.85 -10.75 -4.99
CA ILE A 127 0.36 -10.13 -6.22
C ILE A 127 -0.55 -11.13 -6.94
N SER A 128 -1.86 -10.91 -6.86
CA SER A 128 -2.86 -11.81 -7.44
C SER A 128 -4.09 -11.04 -7.93
N ILE A 129 -4.73 -11.58 -8.98
CA ILE A 129 -6.07 -11.17 -9.43
C ILE A 129 -7.18 -11.98 -8.74
N ARG A 130 -6.83 -13.08 -8.07
CA ARG A 130 -7.76 -13.95 -7.35
C ARG A 130 -8.04 -13.38 -5.97
N ASN A 131 -9.23 -13.68 -5.44
CA ASN A 131 -9.51 -13.47 -4.03
C ASN A 131 -9.00 -14.67 -3.22
N VAL A 132 -7.80 -14.52 -2.66
CA VAL A 132 -7.14 -15.56 -1.85
C VAL A 132 -7.33 -15.38 -0.35
N GLU A 133 -8.05 -14.34 0.07
CA GLU A 133 -8.23 -14.01 1.49
C GLU A 133 -9.09 -15.03 2.26
N THR A 134 -9.74 -15.94 1.57
CA THR A 134 -10.55 -17.04 2.12
C THR A 134 -9.83 -18.38 2.12
N GLU A 135 -8.63 -18.45 1.54
CA GLU A 135 -7.83 -19.68 1.50
C GLU A 135 -7.27 -20.03 2.90
N GLU A 136 -7.15 -21.29 3.23
CA GLU A 136 -6.72 -21.77 4.56
C GLU A 136 -5.30 -21.30 4.94
N TRP A 137 -4.41 -21.21 3.95
CA TRP A 137 -3.03 -20.73 4.15
C TRP A 137 -2.90 -19.20 4.30
N TRP A 138 -3.99 -18.44 4.08
CA TRP A 138 -3.95 -16.99 4.14
C TRP A 138 -3.95 -16.45 5.57
N ASP A 139 -2.92 -15.72 5.94
CA ASP A 139 -2.80 -15.06 7.24
C ASP A 139 -2.83 -13.53 7.07
N LYS A 140 -3.97 -12.92 7.38
CA LYS A 140 -4.15 -11.46 7.31
C LYS A 140 -3.16 -10.68 8.16
N SER A 141 -2.57 -11.28 9.20
CA SER A 141 -1.55 -10.62 10.01
C SER A 141 -0.21 -10.51 9.28
N LYS A 142 0.09 -11.42 8.38
CA LYS A 142 1.35 -11.51 7.61
C LYS A 142 1.18 -11.04 6.17
N HIS A 143 0.08 -11.41 5.50
CA HIS A 143 -0.08 -11.23 4.07
C HIS A 143 -0.91 -9.99 3.73
N THR A 144 -0.63 -9.40 2.58
CA THR A 144 -1.42 -8.32 1.98
C THR A 144 -1.70 -8.70 0.52
N LEU A 145 -2.97 -8.83 0.15
CA LEU A 145 -3.34 -9.03 -1.26
C LEU A 145 -3.04 -7.77 -2.05
N VAL A 146 -2.17 -7.89 -3.05
CA VAL A 146 -1.72 -6.77 -3.88
C VAL A 146 -2.37 -6.89 -5.25
N ASN A 147 -3.51 -6.25 -5.41
CA ASN A 147 -4.24 -6.17 -6.67
C ASN A 147 -4.34 -4.74 -7.24
N ASN A 148 -3.72 -3.77 -6.57
CA ASN A 148 -3.59 -2.39 -7.02
C ASN A 148 -2.37 -1.71 -6.35
N LYS A 149 -2.06 -0.48 -6.79
CA LYS A 149 -0.89 0.29 -6.30
C LYS A 149 -0.98 0.64 -4.82
N LEU A 150 -2.18 0.94 -4.32
CA LEU A 150 -2.39 1.26 -2.91
C LEU A 150 -2.07 0.04 -2.04
N ASN A 151 -2.50 -1.15 -2.45
CA ASN A 151 -2.20 -2.37 -1.71
C ASN A 151 -0.71 -2.72 -1.70
N ALA A 152 0.05 -2.35 -2.75
CA ALA A 152 1.51 -2.45 -2.73
C ALA A 152 2.12 -1.55 -1.65
N LEU A 153 1.64 -0.30 -1.54
CA LEU A 153 2.03 0.61 -0.45
C LEU A 153 1.62 0.06 0.92
N CYS A 154 0.40 -0.49 1.06
CA CYS A 154 -0.06 -1.09 2.31
C CYS A 154 0.83 -2.27 2.74
N SER A 155 1.25 -3.12 1.79
CA SER A 155 2.20 -4.20 2.07
C SER A 155 3.55 -3.68 2.53
N TYR A 156 4.08 -2.65 1.87
CA TYR A 156 5.32 -1.99 2.28
C TYR A 156 5.21 -1.40 3.69
N ARG A 157 4.11 -0.67 3.99
CA ARG A 157 3.83 -0.12 5.33
C ARG A 157 3.83 -1.20 6.39
N LYS A 158 3.11 -2.29 6.16
CA LYS A 158 3.03 -3.43 7.08
C LYS A 158 4.41 -3.99 7.39
N ASN A 159 5.27 -4.16 6.38
CA ASN A 159 6.65 -4.60 6.60
C ASN A 159 7.44 -3.60 7.46
N ILE A 160 7.33 -2.29 7.18
CA ILE A 160 8.02 -1.27 7.99
C ILE A 160 7.50 -1.26 9.43
N TYR A 161 6.17 -1.31 9.63
CA TYR A 161 5.57 -1.26 10.97
C TYR A 161 5.93 -2.50 11.81
N ASN A 162 5.96 -3.67 11.21
CA ASN A 162 6.33 -4.91 11.90
C ASN A 162 7.82 -4.95 12.31
N ASN A 163 8.68 -4.23 11.60
CA ASN A 163 10.12 -4.20 11.86
C ASN A 163 10.58 -2.99 12.68
N ASN A 164 9.67 -2.05 13.03
CA ASN A 164 10.02 -0.84 13.76
C ASN A 164 9.05 -0.58 14.90
N GLN A 165 9.58 -0.41 16.12
CA GLN A 165 8.77 -0.29 17.34
C GLN A 165 8.61 1.15 17.82
N SER A 166 9.22 2.13 17.16
CA SER A 166 9.11 3.53 17.50
C SER A 166 8.70 4.40 16.31
N TYR A 167 8.02 5.50 16.60
CA TYR A 167 7.70 6.51 15.59
C TYR A 167 8.96 7.11 14.95
N ALA A 168 10.02 7.27 15.73
CA ALA A 168 11.29 7.83 15.23
C ALA A 168 11.87 6.95 14.12
N ASP A 169 11.84 5.63 14.29
CA ASP A 169 12.31 4.68 13.28
C ASP A 169 11.40 4.69 12.05
N VAL A 170 10.08 4.55 12.24
CA VAL A 170 9.09 4.58 11.16
C VAL A 170 9.18 5.89 10.36
N LYS A 171 9.39 7.02 11.03
CA LYS A 171 9.47 8.33 10.38
C LYS A 171 10.65 8.46 9.41
N THR A 172 11.71 7.69 9.57
CA THR A 172 12.81 7.68 8.59
C THR A 172 12.38 7.28 7.20
N TYR A 173 11.24 6.59 7.08
CA TYR A 173 10.62 6.14 5.83
C TYR A 173 9.44 7.03 5.40
N SER A 174 9.18 8.17 6.06
CA SER A 174 7.94 8.96 5.91
C SER A 174 7.64 9.39 4.47
N GLU A 175 8.65 9.71 3.67
CA GLU A 175 8.46 10.09 2.26
C GLU A 175 7.87 8.97 1.40
N LYS A 176 8.21 7.71 1.73
CA LYS A 176 7.66 6.52 1.07
C LYS A 176 6.36 6.05 1.69
N LEU A 177 6.24 6.10 3.01
CA LEU A 177 5.04 5.66 3.73
C LEU A 177 3.86 6.59 3.48
N TRP A 178 4.12 7.91 3.45
CA TRP A 178 3.09 8.93 3.33
C TRP A 178 3.43 9.94 2.22
N PRO A 179 3.51 9.49 0.95
CA PRO A 179 3.93 10.33 -0.17
C PRO A 179 3.02 11.54 -0.41
N ASN A 180 1.75 11.49 0.04
CA ASN A 180 0.78 12.58 -0.09
C ASN A 180 0.72 13.47 1.17
N CYS A 181 1.61 13.28 2.14
CA CYS A 181 1.71 14.11 3.34
C CYS A 181 2.96 14.97 3.33
N TYR A 182 2.80 16.22 3.74
CA TYR A 182 3.89 17.14 4.11
C TYR A 182 3.93 17.28 5.63
N PHE A 183 5.02 16.87 6.24
CA PHE A 183 5.21 16.96 7.70
C PHE A 183 5.89 18.27 8.08
N HIS A 184 5.16 19.13 8.76
CA HIS A 184 5.76 20.34 9.35
C HIS A 184 6.66 19.94 10.55
N ARG A 185 7.70 20.72 10.82
CA ARG A 185 8.66 20.47 11.92
C ARG A 185 8.02 20.31 13.31
N THR A 186 6.81 20.83 13.51
CA THR A 186 6.05 20.70 14.76
C THR A 186 5.25 19.37 14.87
N ALA A 187 5.30 18.52 13.85
CA ALA A 187 4.80 17.15 13.85
C ALA A 187 5.96 16.13 13.79
N ALA A 188 6.99 16.34 14.62
CA ALA A 188 8.25 15.64 14.46
C ALA A 188 8.44 14.47 15.43
N ARG A 189 7.84 14.49 16.62
CA ARG A 189 8.15 13.57 17.71
C ARG A 189 6.87 13.04 18.36
N PHE A 190 6.84 11.74 18.63
CA PHE A 190 5.68 11.08 19.25
C PHE A 190 5.39 11.61 20.66
N ASN A 191 6.41 11.92 21.46
CA ASN A 191 6.23 12.41 22.82
C ASN A 191 5.45 13.73 22.93
N GLN A 192 5.27 14.46 21.82
CA GLN A 192 4.42 15.65 21.76
C GLN A 192 2.92 15.33 21.99
N PHE A 193 2.51 14.09 21.77
CA PHE A 193 1.16 13.64 22.08
C PHE A 193 0.89 13.47 23.57
N GLN A 194 1.95 13.31 24.38
CA GLN A 194 1.90 13.03 25.84
C GLN A 194 1.02 11.80 26.17
N ILE A 195 1.13 10.77 25.36
CA ILE A 195 0.50 9.44 25.53
C ILE A 195 1.58 8.37 25.37
N PRO A 196 1.38 7.16 25.92
CA PRO A 196 2.36 6.06 25.80
C PRO A 196 2.53 5.63 24.33
N GLU A 197 3.77 5.71 23.81
CA GLU A 197 4.06 5.41 22.41
C GLU A 197 3.73 3.96 22.06
N ILE A 198 4.15 3.00 22.89
CA ILE A 198 3.98 1.57 22.60
C ILE A 198 2.50 1.17 22.40
N ALA A 199 1.58 1.83 23.13
CA ALA A 199 0.15 1.54 23.02
C ALA A 199 -0.53 2.29 21.87
N PHE A 200 -0.05 3.49 21.54
CA PHE A 200 -0.72 4.39 20.60
C PHE A 200 -0.03 4.53 19.25
N LEU A 201 1.17 3.98 19.08
CA LEU A 201 1.85 4.02 17.79
C LEU A 201 1.03 3.38 16.66
N PRO A 202 0.45 2.17 16.81
CA PRO A 202 -0.38 1.58 15.74
C PRO A 202 -1.59 2.45 15.37
N ILE A 203 -2.20 3.11 16.37
CA ILE A 203 -3.32 4.02 16.14
C ILE A 203 -2.84 5.26 15.35
N ALA A 204 -1.73 5.86 15.77
CA ALA A 204 -1.19 7.04 15.09
C ALA A 204 -0.79 6.73 13.63
N LEU A 205 -0.20 5.56 13.38
CA LEU A 205 0.17 5.11 12.04
C LEU A 205 -1.07 4.95 11.16
N ARG A 206 -2.12 4.27 11.64
CA ARG A 206 -3.39 4.13 10.94
C ARG A 206 -4.01 5.49 10.60
N HIS A 207 -3.97 6.45 11.50
CA HIS A 207 -4.47 7.80 11.27
C HIS A 207 -3.65 8.53 10.20
N LEU A 208 -2.33 8.40 10.21
CA LEU A 208 -1.46 8.96 9.18
C LEU A 208 -1.68 8.30 7.82
N ASP A 209 -1.90 6.98 7.79
CA ASP A 209 -2.23 6.25 6.56
C ASP A 209 -3.54 6.77 5.96
N TYR A 210 -4.59 6.90 6.77
CA TYR A 210 -5.85 7.46 6.30
C TYR A 210 -5.69 8.89 5.76
N LEU A 211 -4.96 9.74 6.49
CA LEU A 211 -4.71 11.11 6.05
C LEU A 211 -3.96 11.16 4.71
N ASN A 212 -3.01 10.26 4.51
CA ASN A 212 -2.28 10.14 3.24
C ASN A 212 -3.13 9.64 2.08
N ASP A 213 -3.93 8.61 2.32
CA ASP A 213 -4.56 7.83 1.24
C ASP A 213 -5.89 8.44 0.80
N TYR A 214 -6.63 9.05 1.73
CA TYR A 214 -8.04 9.37 1.52
C TYR A 214 -8.39 10.85 1.68
N THR A 215 -7.56 11.68 2.33
CA THR A 215 -7.95 13.09 2.58
C THR A 215 -8.25 13.84 1.30
N GLN A 216 -7.45 13.70 0.26
CA GLN A 216 -7.66 14.45 -0.98
C GLN A 216 -8.95 14.07 -1.71
N SER A 217 -9.40 12.83 -1.59
CA SER A 217 -10.65 12.33 -2.22
C SER A 217 -11.87 12.53 -1.33
N HIS A 218 -11.73 12.39 -0.01
CA HIS A 218 -12.88 12.45 0.91
C HIS A 218 -13.16 13.85 1.44
N PHE A 219 -12.14 14.71 1.60
CA PHE A 219 -12.33 16.07 2.12
C PHE A 219 -13.27 16.92 1.27
N PRO A 220 -13.23 16.88 -0.08
CA PRO A 220 -14.15 17.63 -0.93
C PRO A 220 -15.62 17.22 -0.81
N LEU A 221 -15.92 16.06 -0.22
CA LEU A 221 -17.30 15.60 0.02
C LEU A 221 -18.02 16.41 1.10
N GLY A 222 -17.29 17.27 1.84
CA GLY A 222 -17.82 18.05 2.96
C GLY A 222 -17.51 17.45 4.31
N GLY A 223 -17.54 18.30 5.35
CA GLY A 223 -17.03 17.93 6.68
C GLY A 223 -17.72 16.75 7.35
N GLU A 224 -19.04 16.64 7.23
CA GLU A 224 -19.82 15.52 7.79
C GLU A 224 -19.46 14.21 7.10
N GLN A 225 -19.46 14.22 5.75
CA GLN A 225 -19.14 13.04 4.96
C GLN A 225 -17.68 12.62 5.16
N PHE A 226 -16.74 13.57 5.20
CA PHE A 226 -15.33 13.29 5.48
C PHE A 226 -15.15 12.58 6.83
N THR A 227 -15.86 13.03 7.87
CA THR A 227 -15.85 12.38 9.20
C THR A 227 -16.46 10.98 9.14
N ALA A 228 -17.59 10.81 8.44
CA ALA A 228 -18.25 9.52 8.29
C ALA A 228 -17.37 8.51 7.54
N GLU A 229 -16.70 8.93 6.47
CA GLU A 229 -15.77 8.08 5.73
C GLU A 229 -14.56 7.67 6.60
N ALA A 230 -13.99 8.59 7.39
CA ALA A 230 -12.87 8.29 8.28
C ALA A 230 -13.24 7.26 9.36
N ASN A 231 -14.46 7.33 9.90
CA ASN A 231 -14.94 6.39 10.89
C ASN A 231 -14.98 4.94 10.40
N LYS A 232 -15.16 4.71 9.08
CA LYS A 232 -15.11 3.36 8.50
C LYS A 232 -13.71 2.71 8.61
N PHE A 233 -12.68 3.51 8.85
CA PHE A 233 -11.29 3.10 9.05
C PHE A 233 -10.83 3.19 10.50
N ASP A 234 -11.76 3.34 11.45
CA ASP A 234 -11.48 3.62 12.87
C ASP A 234 -10.61 4.88 13.07
N VAL A 235 -10.81 5.90 12.26
CA VAL A 235 -10.10 7.18 12.33
C VAL A 235 -11.07 8.28 12.75
N LEU A 236 -10.89 8.81 13.96
CA LEU A 236 -11.75 9.84 14.51
C LEU A 236 -11.26 11.23 14.07
N LEU A 237 -11.97 11.84 13.14
CA LEU A 237 -11.71 13.20 12.68
C LEU A 237 -12.75 14.18 13.20
N SER A 238 -12.35 15.41 13.44
CA SER A 238 -13.27 16.52 13.64
C SER A 238 -12.64 17.87 13.28
N PRO A 239 -13.46 18.82 12.79
CA PRO A 239 -13.03 20.21 12.71
C PRO A 239 -13.04 20.84 14.09
N GLU A 240 -12.43 22.01 14.22
CA GLU A 240 -12.55 22.81 15.43
C GLU A 240 -13.98 23.29 15.66
N SER A 241 -14.38 23.37 16.94
CA SER A 241 -15.71 23.83 17.33
C SER A 241 -15.92 25.30 16.96
N THR A 242 -17.18 25.70 16.79
CA THR A 242 -17.56 27.12 16.57
C THR A 242 -16.99 28.01 17.67
N LYS A 243 -17.04 27.56 18.94
CA LYS A 243 -16.49 28.27 20.10
C LYS A 243 -14.98 28.48 19.98
N THR A 244 -14.24 27.48 19.50
CA THR A 244 -12.79 27.59 19.26
C THR A 244 -12.51 28.53 18.11
N ARG A 245 -13.24 28.40 17.00
CA ARG A 245 -13.06 29.24 15.79
C ARG A 245 -13.34 30.73 16.07
N SER A 246 -14.24 31.06 16.98
CA SER A 246 -14.52 32.47 17.36
C SER A 246 -13.44 33.10 18.25
N SER A 247 -12.47 32.33 18.74
CA SER A 247 -11.38 32.79 19.60
C SER A 247 -10.06 32.87 18.85
N ASN A 248 -9.60 34.11 18.55
CA ASN A 248 -8.30 34.32 17.89
C ASN A 248 -7.12 33.69 18.64
N SER A 249 -7.14 33.77 19.98
CA SER A 249 -6.07 33.18 20.82
C SER A 249 -6.01 31.66 20.64
N LYS A 250 -7.16 30.97 20.66
CA LYS A 250 -7.24 29.52 20.46
C LYS A 250 -6.85 29.13 19.03
N MET A 251 -7.34 29.84 18.02
CA MET A 251 -7.00 29.57 16.62
C MET A 251 -5.52 29.80 16.31
N ASN A 252 -4.85 30.73 16.99
CA ASN A 252 -3.40 30.94 16.84
C ASN A 252 -2.60 29.70 17.28
N GLN A 253 -3.09 28.90 18.22
CA GLN A 253 -2.44 27.66 18.62
C GLN A 253 -2.45 26.61 17.48
N ARG A 254 -3.38 26.69 16.50
CA ARG A 254 -3.53 25.78 15.34
C ARG A 254 -2.70 26.23 14.15
N LYS A 255 -2.07 27.40 14.22
CA LYS A 255 -1.25 27.92 13.13
C LYS A 255 0.15 27.30 13.10
N ILE A 256 0.63 27.10 11.90
CA ILE A 256 2.02 26.79 11.58
C ILE A 256 2.50 27.79 10.51
N LYS A 257 3.80 27.92 10.35
CA LYS A 257 4.38 28.81 9.33
C LYS A 257 5.06 28.02 8.22
N ILE A 258 4.63 28.26 6.98
CA ILE A 258 5.27 27.74 5.76
C ILE A 258 5.57 28.96 4.88
N ASN A 259 6.83 29.16 4.47
CA ASN A 259 7.28 30.35 3.73
C ASN A 259 6.81 31.67 4.37
N SER A 260 6.97 31.78 5.69
CA SER A 260 6.55 32.95 6.50
C SER A 260 5.03 33.23 6.51
N LYS A 261 4.21 32.42 5.84
CA LYS A 261 2.75 32.53 5.86
C LYS A 261 2.14 31.59 6.91
N ASP A 262 1.11 32.09 7.57
CA ASP A 262 0.35 31.30 8.56
C ASP A 262 -0.62 30.37 7.85
N ILE A 263 -0.55 29.07 8.16
CA ILE A 263 -1.48 28.04 7.74
C ILE A 263 -2.21 27.52 8.97
N THR A 264 -3.53 27.54 8.95
CA THR A 264 -4.35 27.07 10.07
C THR A 264 -4.71 25.61 9.89
N CYS A 265 -4.22 24.73 10.78
CA CYS A 265 -4.57 23.31 10.85
C CYS A 265 -5.80 23.15 11.75
N GLU A 266 -6.97 23.48 11.24
CA GLU A 266 -8.21 23.47 12.02
C GLU A 266 -8.91 22.12 12.12
N TRP A 267 -8.47 21.16 11.34
CA TRP A 267 -8.89 19.76 11.47
C TRP A 267 -7.93 19.01 12.35
N HIS A 268 -8.47 18.08 13.12
CA HIS A 268 -7.63 17.19 13.91
C HIS A 268 -8.16 15.76 13.93
N SER A 269 -7.21 14.85 13.99
CA SER A 269 -7.42 13.43 14.22
C SER A 269 -7.17 13.12 15.70
N LYS A 270 -8.04 12.34 16.31
CA LYS A 270 -8.03 12.01 17.75
C LYS A 270 -7.51 10.60 17.95
N LEU A 271 -6.34 10.46 18.56
CA LEU A 271 -5.78 9.14 18.90
C LEU A 271 -6.45 8.55 20.16
N ASP A 272 -6.89 9.43 21.08
CA ASP A 272 -7.62 9.12 22.30
C ASP A 272 -8.60 10.24 22.63
N HIS A 273 -9.59 9.99 23.50
CA HIS A 273 -10.57 10.98 23.92
C HIS A 273 -9.94 12.20 24.60
N SER A 274 -8.97 11.96 25.47
CA SER A 274 -8.38 12.97 26.38
C SER A 274 -7.08 13.57 25.83
N ALA A 275 -6.35 12.84 24.98
CA ALA A 275 -5.02 13.25 24.54
C ALA A 275 -4.69 12.70 23.14
N GLY A 276 -3.58 13.17 22.57
CA GLY A 276 -3.10 12.70 21.27
C GLY A 276 -3.93 13.25 20.11
N ARG A 277 -3.52 14.42 19.59
CA ARG A 277 -4.16 15.07 18.43
C ARG A 277 -3.14 15.30 17.32
N ILE A 278 -3.51 14.88 16.11
CA ILE A 278 -2.81 15.24 14.87
C ILE A 278 -3.60 16.39 14.25
N HIS A 279 -3.10 17.62 14.36
CA HIS A 279 -3.68 18.76 13.66
C HIS A 279 -3.16 18.81 12.24
N PHE A 280 -4.05 18.96 11.26
CA PHE A 280 -3.72 18.95 9.85
C PHE A 280 -4.54 19.94 9.03
N HIS A 281 -4.05 20.22 7.82
CA HIS A 281 -4.76 20.93 6.76
C HIS A 281 -4.83 20.01 5.53
N SER A 282 -5.94 20.02 4.81
CA SER A 282 -6.16 19.11 3.65
C SER A 282 -5.18 19.33 2.49
N GLY A 283 -4.47 20.45 2.47
CA GLY A 283 -3.60 20.85 1.35
C GLY A 283 -4.33 21.58 0.22
N LEU A 284 -5.67 21.54 0.22
CA LEU A 284 -6.49 22.13 -0.85
C LEU A 284 -6.66 23.65 -0.66
N ASN A 285 -6.84 24.37 -1.78
CA ASN A 285 -7.14 25.80 -1.80
C ASN A 285 -6.08 26.71 -1.15
N LEU A 286 -4.81 26.29 -1.20
CA LEU A 286 -3.69 27.08 -0.72
C LEU A 286 -3.07 27.93 -1.85
N SER A 287 -2.38 29.02 -1.47
CA SER A 287 -1.67 29.86 -2.43
C SER A 287 -0.47 29.14 -3.05
N SER A 288 -0.07 29.56 -4.25
CA SER A 288 1.06 28.98 -5.00
C SER A 288 2.38 28.95 -4.21
N ASP A 289 2.62 29.94 -3.34
CA ASP A 289 3.82 30.00 -2.49
C ASP A 289 3.85 28.84 -1.48
N ILE A 290 2.68 28.37 -1.03
CA ILE A 290 2.55 27.24 -0.10
C ILE A 290 2.59 25.93 -0.88
N THR A 291 1.80 25.81 -1.96
CA THR A 291 1.76 24.59 -2.77
C THR A 291 3.09 24.31 -3.46
N GLY A 292 3.88 25.36 -3.77
CA GLY A 292 5.25 25.23 -4.24
C GLY A 292 6.17 24.44 -3.28
N VAL A 293 5.92 24.55 -1.97
CA VAL A 293 6.65 23.80 -0.91
C VAL A 293 5.98 22.48 -0.59
N THR A 294 4.67 22.48 -0.38
CA THR A 294 3.92 21.31 0.09
C THR A 294 3.53 20.34 -1.03
N LYS A 295 3.64 20.78 -2.29
CA LYS A 295 3.25 20.00 -3.48
C LYS A 295 1.79 19.53 -3.43
N ASP A 296 0.89 20.38 -2.99
CA ASP A 296 -0.55 20.09 -2.78
C ASP A 296 -0.84 18.92 -1.84
N LYS A 297 0.15 18.53 -1.02
CA LYS A 297 0.02 17.43 -0.07
C LYS A 297 -0.79 17.85 1.16
N VAL A 298 -1.37 16.85 1.83
CA VAL A 298 -1.95 17.03 3.16
C VAL A 298 -0.87 17.51 4.13
N ILE A 299 -1.13 18.59 4.84
CA ILE A 299 -0.15 19.19 5.75
C ILE A 299 -0.38 18.63 7.15
N ILE A 300 0.51 17.80 7.63
CA ILE A 300 0.54 17.33 9.01
C ILE A 300 1.22 18.43 9.84
N GLY A 301 0.40 19.23 10.52
CA GLY A 301 0.85 20.47 11.15
C GLY A 301 1.48 20.26 12.51
N LYS A 302 0.76 19.60 13.43
CA LYS A 302 1.20 19.46 14.82
C LYS A 302 0.80 18.12 15.42
N PHE A 303 1.70 17.59 16.24
CA PHE A 303 1.36 16.57 17.22
C PHE A 303 1.28 17.25 18.60
N VAL A 304 0.16 17.05 19.28
CA VAL A 304 -0.07 17.69 20.60
C VAL A 304 -0.89 16.77 21.49
N LYS A 305 -0.80 16.98 22.81
CA LYS A 305 -1.72 16.33 23.76
C LYS A 305 -3.16 16.77 23.47
N HIS A 306 -3.41 18.04 23.64
CA HIS A 306 -4.67 18.74 23.42
C HIS A 306 -4.38 20.24 23.34
N LEU A 307 -5.13 20.98 22.52
CA LEU A 307 -5.08 22.43 22.49
C LEU A 307 -6.32 23.01 23.19
N ASP A 308 -6.25 24.26 23.63
CA ASP A 308 -7.38 24.92 24.28
C ASP A 308 -8.61 24.97 23.37
N THR A 309 -9.80 24.68 23.91
CA THR A 309 -11.09 24.60 23.20
C THR A 309 -12.09 25.62 23.72
#